data_f5d8175afe86571845e03eef085fd60d
#
_entry.id   f5d8175afe86571845e03eef085fd60d
#
_cell.length_a   1.000
_cell.length_b   1.000
_cell.length_c   1.000
_cell.angle_alpha   90.00
_cell.angle_beta   90.00
_cell.angle_gamma   90.00
#
_symmetry.space_group_name_H-M   'P 1'
#
loop_
_entity.id
_entity.type
_entity.pdbx_description
1 polymer ?
#
loop_
_entity_poly.entity_id
_entity_poly.type
_entity_poly.pdbx_seq_one_letter_code
_entity_poly.pdbx_strand_id
1 'polypeptide(L)'
;MISMCRSDSRRRYDLAMALTGLFLLATPVLHAQEVPESPVPANPDSEADPIPAMFPHPESDRWWISGQANFISQWHPAFHSPYQGRNSLSPEAQDASSRVLTLFTGRRLTNTAEVLCDVQETGGHGIGEALGLAGFTNLDVVRNPTLSKAPYIARLMWHQIIPLGSEREPSLRAPLSLFSSLPARRLEIRFGKLGLADFFDFNTYGTDSNFQFLNWTVDNSGAYDYAADTRGFTYAAMFEYHDRHWAARFAEALMPKVANGIHLDADLARAHSENMEFEIHRVVFFKQEGILRLLAYVNHEIGRASCRERV
;
A
#
# COMPACT_ATOMS: atom_id res chain seq x y z
N MET A 1 -0.79 48.34 -5.10
CA MET A 1 -0.80 47.74 -6.44
C MET A 1 -1.22 46.29 -6.28
N ILE A 2 -2.49 46.01 -6.45
CA ILE A 2 -3.09 44.70 -6.16
C ILE A 2 -3.10 43.91 -7.46
N SER A 3 -2.30 42.85 -7.53
CA SER A 3 -2.28 41.91 -8.66
C SER A 3 -3.25 40.77 -8.36
N MET A 4 -4.38 40.77 -9.06
CA MET A 4 -5.34 39.66 -9.08
C MET A 4 -4.76 38.55 -9.97
N CYS A 5 -4.43 37.41 -9.38
CA CYS A 5 -4.15 36.18 -10.13
C CYS A 5 -5.49 35.50 -10.47
N ARG A 6 -5.91 35.59 -11.72
CA ARG A 6 -7.07 34.89 -12.28
C ARG A 6 -6.58 33.56 -12.82
N SER A 7 -7.01 32.43 -12.22
CA SER A 7 -6.71 31.10 -12.72
C SER A 7 -7.65 30.78 -13.89
N ASP A 8 -7.09 30.63 -15.07
CA ASP A 8 -7.79 30.17 -16.27
C ASP A 8 -7.61 28.64 -16.38
N SER A 9 -8.51 27.88 -15.78
CA SER A 9 -8.42 26.42 -15.62
C SER A 9 -9.14 25.60 -16.69
N ARG A 10 -9.59 26.21 -17.81
CA ARG A 10 -10.44 25.51 -18.78
C ARG A 10 -9.78 25.03 -20.09
N ARG A 11 -8.47 25.09 -20.24
CA ARG A 11 -7.82 24.74 -21.54
C ARG A 11 -6.72 23.67 -21.47
N ARG A 12 -6.66 22.82 -20.46
CA ARG A 12 -5.59 21.81 -20.35
C ARG A 12 -6.05 20.35 -20.36
N TYR A 13 -7.32 20.07 -20.53
CA TYR A 13 -7.82 18.68 -20.52
C TYR A 13 -7.84 17.98 -21.88
N ASP A 14 -7.64 18.69 -23.00
CA ASP A 14 -7.78 18.11 -24.34
C ASP A 14 -6.48 17.55 -24.94
N LEU A 15 -5.34 17.64 -24.25
CA LEU A 15 -4.05 17.18 -24.80
C LEU A 15 -3.44 15.94 -24.13
N ALA A 16 -4.04 15.43 -23.08
CA ALA A 16 -3.50 14.27 -22.34
C ALA A 16 -4.02 12.91 -22.83
N MET A 17 -5.03 12.88 -23.71
CA MET A 17 -5.64 11.63 -24.21
C MET A 17 -5.07 11.13 -25.54
N ALA A 18 -4.08 11.77 -26.12
CA ALA A 18 -3.61 11.44 -27.48
C ALA A 18 -2.22 10.77 -27.57
N LEU A 19 -1.54 10.45 -26.47
CA LEU A 19 -0.15 9.97 -26.50
C LEU A 19 0.11 8.59 -25.87
N THR A 20 -0.92 7.77 -25.62
CA THR A 20 -0.74 6.41 -25.06
C THR A 20 -0.85 5.29 -26.10
N GLY A 21 -0.77 5.58 -27.35
CA GLY A 21 -1.05 4.63 -28.42
C GLY A 21 0.08 4.38 -29.41
N LEU A 22 1.38 4.33 -29.01
CA LEU A 22 2.43 3.87 -29.94
C LEU A 22 3.77 3.51 -29.25
N PHE A 23 3.80 2.40 -28.49
CA PHE A 23 5.08 1.74 -28.17
C PHE A 23 4.85 0.22 -27.97
N LEU A 24 4.48 -0.45 -29.03
CA LEU A 24 4.47 -1.90 -29.10
C LEU A 24 4.94 -2.29 -30.49
N LEU A 25 6.26 -2.46 -30.66
CA LEU A 25 6.86 -3.35 -31.68
C LEU A 25 8.39 -3.27 -31.56
N ALA A 26 8.98 -4.44 -31.34
CA ALA A 26 10.39 -4.79 -31.41
C ALA A 26 11.14 -4.96 -30.07
N THR A 27 10.99 -6.16 -29.50
CA THR A 27 12.03 -6.73 -28.64
C THR A 27 12.51 -8.06 -29.24
N PRO A 28 13.83 -8.30 -29.29
CA PRO A 28 14.36 -9.57 -29.77
C PRO A 28 14.04 -10.68 -28.77
N VAL A 29 13.67 -11.84 -29.30
CA VAL A 29 13.43 -13.07 -28.54
C VAL A 29 14.76 -13.53 -27.94
N LEU A 30 14.96 -13.24 -26.65
CA LEU A 30 15.98 -13.93 -25.84
C LEU A 30 15.39 -15.29 -25.47
N HIS A 31 15.97 -16.36 -25.98
CA HIS A 31 15.72 -17.71 -25.52
C HIS A 31 16.18 -17.80 -24.06
N ALA A 32 15.23 -17.83 -23.13
CA ALA A 32 15.52 -18.28 -21.77
C ALA A 32 15.82 -19.78 -21.83
N GLN A 33 16.99 -20.18 -21.33
CA GLN A 33 17.29 -21.58 -21.11
C GLN A 33 16.25 -22.12 -20.10
N GLU A 34 15.55 -23.17 -20.51
CA GLU A 34 14.72 -23.96 -19.61
C GLU A 34 15.60 -24.53 -18.51
N VAL A 35 15.45 -24.00 -17.30
CA VAL A 35 15.91 -24.66 -16.08
C VAL A 35 14.96 -25.86 -15.91
N PRO A 36 15.45 -27.10 -15.81
CA PRO A 36 14.59 -28.24 -15.60
C PRO A 36 13.85 -28.06 -14.28
N GLU A 37 12.54 -27.88 -14.34
CA GLU A 37 11.66 -27.96 -13.20
C GLU A 37 11.83 -29.35 -12.58
N SER A 38 12.45 -29.43 -11.41
CA SER A 38 12.27 -30.60 -10.54
C SER A 38 10.79 -30.65 -10.20
N PRO A 39 10.08 -31.75 -10.47
CA PRO A 39 8.70 -31.87 -10.06
C PRO A 39 8.66 -31.84 -8.53
N VAL A 40 8.28 -30.71 -7.96
CA VAL A 40 7.82 -30.67 -6.59
C VAL A 40 6.54 -31.50 -6.59
N PRO A 41 6.47 -32.64 -5.88
CA PRO A 41 5.25 -33.40 -5.77
C PRO A 41 4.21 -32.46 -5.17
N ALA A 42 3.17 -32.16 -5.94
CA ALA A 42 2.00 -31.50 -5.41
C ALA A 42 1.43 -32.44 -4.34
N ASN A 43 1.71 -32.11 -3.09
CA ASN A 43 1.06 -32.78 -1.97
C ASN A 43 -0.39 -32.28 -1.97
N PRO A 44 -1.40 -33.13 -2.27
CA PRO A 44 -2.78 -32.71 -2.29
C PRO A 44 -3.29 -32.27 -0.91
N ASP A 45 -2.50 -32.46 0.14
CA ASP A 45 -2.79 -32.08 1.53
C ASP A 45 -1.98 -30.85 2.00
N SER A 46 -1.32 -30.11 1.12
CA SER A 46 -0.75 -28.83 1.51
C SER A 46 -1.89 -27.83 1.69
N GLU A 47 -2.53 -27.87 2.86
CA GLU A 47 -3.15 -26.66 3.40
C GLU A 47 -2.10 -25.55 3.27
N ALA A 48 -2.47 -24.46 2.58
CA ALA A 48 -1.57 -23.30 2.48
C ALA A 48 -1.10 -22.97 3.89
N ASP A 49 0.22 -22.99 4.11
CA ASP A 49 0.78 -22.77 5.44
C ASP A 49 0.15 -21.50 6.02
N PRO A 50 -0.49 -21.58 7.19
CA PRO A 50 -1.14 -20.41 7.77
C PRO A 50 -0.09 -19.33 8.00
N ILE A 51 -0.48 -18.06 7.82
CA ILE A 51 0.41 -16.94 8.11
C ILE A 51 0.96 -17.11 9.53
N PRO A 52 2.30 -17.07 9.72
CA PRO A 52 2.89 -17.23 11.04
C PRO A 52 2.31 -16.23 12.03
N ALA A 53 1.81 -16.70 13.15
CA ALA A 53 1.24 -15.89 14.21
C ALA A 53 1.87 -16.27 15.55
N MET A 54 1.84 -15.33 16.53
CA MET A 54 2.39 -15.59 17.87
C MET A 54 1.66 -16.72 18.60
N PHE A 55 0.40 -16.90 18.28
CA PHE A 55 -0.48 -17.91 18.89
C PHE A 55 -1.30 -18.64 17.83
N PRO A 56 -1.68 -19.90 18.05
CA PRO A 56 -2.57 -20.59 17.14
C PRO A 56 -3.96 -19.90 17.09
N HIS A 57 -4.53 -19.79 15.91
CA HIS A 57 -5.84 -19.20 15.68
C HIS A 57 -6.77 -20.19 14.96
N PRO A 58 -7.35 -21.16 15.68
CA PRO A 58 -8.35 -22.07 15.09
C PRO A 58 -9.49 -21.30 14.42
N GLU A 59 -10.14 -21.90 13.43
CA GLU A 59 -11.26 -21.25 12.72
C GLU A 59 -12.44 -20.88 13.64
N SER A 60 -12.62 -21.62 14.74
CA SER A 60 -13.61 -21.33 15.77
C SER A 60 -13.35 -20.03 16.52
N ASP A 61 -12.11 -19.56 16.56
CA ASP A 61 -11.76 -18.36 17.29
C ASP A 61 -12.32 -17.11 16.63
N ARG A 62 -12.92 -16.26 17.45
CA ARG A 62 -13.43 -14.96 17.02
C ARG A 62 -12.45 -13.83 17.17
N TRP A 63 -11.25 -14.10 17.64
CA TRP A 63 -10.23 -13.08 17.88
C TRP A 63 -8.93 -13.47 17.17
N TRP A 64 -8.08 -12.49 17.00
CA TRP A 64 -6.74 -12.61 16.43
C TRP A 64 -5.76 -11.78 17.25
N ILE A 65 -4.61 -12.35 17.54
CA ILE A 65 -3.43 -11.66 18.08
C ILE A 65 -2.22 -12.21 17.36
N SER A 66 -1.47 -11.33 16.71
CA SER A 66 -0.17 -11.68 16.16
C SER A 66 0.78 -10.50 16.27
N GLY A 67 2.07 -10.71 16.07
CA GLY A 67 3.06 -9.65 16.17
C GLY A 67 4.13 -9.79 15.12
N GLN A 68 4.68 -8.65 14.73
CA GLN A 68 5.82 -8.53 13.84
C GLN A 68 6.90 -7.70 14.51
N ALA A 69 8.15 -8.12 14.36
CA ALA A 69 9.33 -7.35 14.70
C ALA A 69 10.25 -7.34 13.49
N ASN A 70 10.40 -6.18 12.87
CA ASN A 70 11.25 -5.98 11.71
C ASN A 70 12.41 -5.08 12.07
N PHE A 71 13.64 -5.54 11.89
CA PHE A 71 14.88 -4.82 12.13
C PHE A 71 15.69 -4.84 10.85
N ILE A 72 16.03 -3.67 10.32
CA ILE A 72 16.79 -3.53 9.10
C ILE A 72 18.02 -2.69 9.36
N SER A 73 19.20 -3.24 9.06
CA SER A 73 20.46 -2.53 9.03
C SER A 73 20.95 -2.43 7.60
N GLN A 74 21.33 -1.23 7.20
CA GLN A 74 21.90 -0.92 5.89
C GLN A 74 23.28 -0.32 6.08
N TRP A 75 24.18 -0.62 5.15
CA TRP A 75 25.48 0.03 5.09
C TRP A 75 26.01 0.05 3.67
N HIS A 76 26.85 1.00 3.36
CA HIS A 76 27.69 0.98 2.16
C HIS A 76 29.06 1.58 2.46
N PRO A 77 30.15 1.08 1.85
CA PRO A 77 31.46 1.71 1.94
C PRO A 77 31.48 3.02 1.18
N ALA A 78 32.54 3.81 1.36
CA ALA A 78 32.81 4.96 0.51
C ALA A 78 32.99 4.51 -0.95
N PHE A 79 32.49 5.30 -1.90
CA PHE A 79 32.60 5.03 -3.32
C PHE A 79 32.83 6.32 -4.11
N HIS A 80 33.41 6.18 -5.31
CA HIS A 80 33.59 7.36 -6.18
C HIS A 80 32.26 7.75 -6.82
N SER A 81 31.84 9.00 -6.62
CA SER A 81 30.68 9.58 -7.29
C SER A 81 31.07 10.90 -7.97
N PRO A 82 30.98 10.99 -9.29
CA PRO A 82 31.23 12.24 -10.00
C PRO A 82 30.10 13.26 -9.81
N TYR A 83 28.98 12.86 -9.24
CA TYR A 83 27.82 13.69 -8.98
C TYR A 83 27.33 13.51 -7.54
N GLN A 84 27.12 14.65 -6.88
CA GLN A 84 26.53 14.72 -5.55
C GLN A 84 25.40 15.74 -5.55
N GLY A 85 24.25 15.36 -5.07
CA GLY A 85 23.10 16.24 -4.90
C GLY A 85 22.32 15.89 -3.65
N ARG A 86 21.42 16.74 -3.26
CA ARG A 86 20.60 16.59 -2.06
C ARG A 86 19.86 15.23 -2.01
N ASN A 87 19.44 14.71 -3.16
CA ASN A 87 18.67 13.48 -3.28
C ASN A 87 19.50 12.30 -3.83
N SER A 88 20.81 12.42 -3.84
CA SER A 88 21.71 11.31 -4.21
C SER A 88 22.26 10.62 -2.97
N LEU A 89 22.63 9.35 -3.13
CA LEU A 89 23.36 8.63 -2.10
C LEU A 89 24.71 9.34 -1.85
N SER A 90 25.10 9.51 -0.59
CA SER A 90 26.40 10.07 -0.24
C SER A 90 27.53 9.16 -0.72
N PRO A 91 28.62 9.69 -1.29
CA PRO A 91 29.80 8.89 -1.60
C PRO A 91 30.61 8.49 -0.36
N GLU A 92 30.36 9.09 0.79
CA GLU A 92 30.96 8.72 2.06
C GLU A 92 30.38 7.42 2.57
N ALA A 93 31.14 6.65 3.36
CA ALA A 93 30.63 5.45 4.01
C ALA A 93 29.46 5.83 4.96
N GLN A 94 28.35 5.10 4.86
CA GLN A 94 27.20 5.30 5.71
C GLN A 94 26.69 3.97 6.26
N ASP A 95 26.15 4.02 7.47
CA ASP A 95 25.36 2.97 8.09
C ASP A 95 24.10 3.54 8.72
N ALA A 96 23.02 2.76 8.73
CA ALA A 96 21.76 3.12 9.36
C ALA A 96 21.01 1.86 9.80
N SER A 97 20.27 1.98 10.89
CA SER A 97 19.40 0.90 11.37
C SER A 97 18.04 1.44 11.72
N SER A 98 17.03 0.66 11.38
CA SER A 98 15.63 0.97 11.66
C SER A 98 14.89 -0.25 12.19
N ARG A 99 13.78 -0.02 12.89
CA ARG A 99 12.88 -1.05 13.38
C ARG A 99 11.44 -0.65 13.26
N VAL A 100 10.58 -1.64 13.03
CA VAL A 100 9.13 -1.56 13.18
C VAL A 100 8.67 -2.73 14.03
N LEU A 101 7.94 -2.44 15.07
CA LEU A 101 7.26 -3.43 15.92
C LEU A 101 5.77 -3.23 15.72
N THR A 102 5.04 -4.29 15.35
CA THR A 102 3.59 -4.22 15.16
C THR A 102 2.91 -5.30 15.96
N LEU A 103 1.88 -4.91 16.72
CA LEU A 103 0.93 -5.80 17.34
C LEU A 103 -0.38 -5.74 16.54
N PHE A 104 -0.72 -6.84 15.90
CA PHE A 104 -1.98 -7.00 15.17
C PHE A 104 -3.02 -7.62 16.07
N THR A 105 -4.18 -6.99 16.20
CA THR A 105 -5.30 -7.50 16.97
C THR A 105 -6.60 -7.37 16.18
N GLY A 106 -7.53 -8.28 16.40
CA GLY A 106 -8.84 -8.21 15.76
C GLY A 106 -9.87 -9.10 16.43
N ARG A 107 -11.14 -8.78 16.19
CA ARG A 107 -12.26 -9.56 16.70
C ARG A 107 -13.41 -9.61 15.69
N ARG A 108 -13.83 -10.83 15.35
CA ARG A 108 -15.10 -11.06 14.64
C ARG A 108 -16.25 -10.83 15.61
N LEU A 109 -17.09 -9.87 15.30
CA LEU A 109 -18.28 -9.52 16.09
C LEU A 109 -19.44 -10.41 15.69
N THR A 110 -19.60 -10.62 14.38
CA THR A 110 -20.62 -11.49 13.77
C THR A 110 -19.99 -12.38 12.70
N ASN A 111 -20.80 -13.10 11.96
CA ASN A 111 -20.32 -13.88 10.79
C ASN A 111 -20.02 -12.98 9.57
N THR A 112 -20.30 -11.68 9.67
CA THR A 112 -20.14 -10.72 8.57
C THR A 112 -19.51 -9.41 9.01
N ALA A 113 -19.17 -9.23 10.28
CA ALA A 113 -18.58 -8.01 10.79
C ALA A 113 -17.43 -8.30 11.74
N GLU A 114 -16.38 -7.49 11.63
CA GLU A 114 -15.19 -7.54 12.48
C GLU A 114 -14.62 -6.16 12.74
N VAL A 115 -13.81 -6.07 13.79
CA VAL A 115 -13.02 -4.88 14.13
C VAL A 115 -11.55 -5.30 14.20
N LEU A 116 -10.69 -4.53 13.56
CA LEU A 116 -9.25 -4.74 13.51
C LEU A 116 -8.54 -3.53 14.14
N CYS A 117 -7.51 -3.79 14.93
CA CYS A 117 -6.73 -2.74 15.59
C CYS A 117 -5.26 -3.14 15.63
N ASP A 118 -4.41 -2.33 15.01
CA ASP A 118 -2.97 -2.52 14.98
C ASP A 118 -2.28 -1.39 15.71
N VAL A 119 -1.35 -1.77 16.59
CA VAL A 119 -0.51 -0.84 17.33
C VAL A 119 0.92 -1.02 16.84
N GLN A 120 1.57 0.09 16.46
CA GLN A 120 2.95 0.10 16.00
C GLN A 120 3.85 0.95 16.86
N GLU A 121 5.12 0.56 16.93
CA GLU A 121 6.26 1.36 17.39
C GLU A 121 7.31 1.36 16.30
N THR A 122 7.82 2.52 15.95
CA THR A 122 8.81 2.67 14.88
C THR A 122 9.98 3.51 15.37
N GLY A 123 11.20 3.20 14.91
CA GLY A 123 12.38 3.97 15.30
C GLY A 123 13.59 3.68 14.41
N GLY A 124 14.55 4.61 14.42
CA GLY A 124 15.79 4.48 13.65
C GLY A 124 15.87 5.41 12.45
N HIS A 125 16.74 5.05 11.50
CA HIS A 125 17.06 5.82 10.31
C HIS A 125 17.28 4.91 9.11
N GLY A 126 17.22 5.47 7.89
CA GLY A 126 17.72 4.85 6.66
C GLY A 126 18.96 5.59 6.16
N ILE A 127 19.77 4.97 5.33
CA ILE A 127 20.87 5.64 4.64
C ILE A 127 20.32 6.77 3.75
N GLY A 128 21.04 7.89 3.64
CA GLY A 128 20.58 9.06 2.88
C GLY A 128 19.41 9.81 3.52
N GLU A 129 19.03 9.50 4.78
CA GLU A 129 17.91 10.13 5.51
C GLU A 129 16.59 10.13 4.71
N ALA A 130 16.33 9.06 3.98
CA ALA A 130 15.17 8.90 3.11
C ALA A 130 15.08 9.89 1.93
N LEU A 131 16.15 10.56 1.58
CA LEU A 131 16.22 11.36 0.37
C LEU A 131 16.65 10.49 -0.82
N GLY A 132 15.92 10.58 -1.93
CA GLY A 132 16.17 9.74 -3.11
C GLY A 132 15.73 8.29 -2.95
N LEU A 133 16.25 7.40 -3.80
CA LEU A 133 15.77 6.01 -3.93
C LEU A 133 16.37 5.03 -2.91
N ALA A 134 17.45 5.38 -2.24
CA ALA A 134 18.26 4.40 -1.50
C ALA A 134 17.89 4.25 -0.02
N GLY A 135 17.11 5.14 0.54
CA GLY A 135 16.90 5.24 2.00
C GLY A 135 15.70 4.50 2.57
N PHE A 136 14.87 3.90 1.74
CA PHE A 136 13.53 3.44 2.15
C PHE A 136 13.50 1.99 2.60
N THR A 137 13.88 1.78 3.83
CA THR A 137 13.63 0.54 4.56
C THR A 137 12.81 0.87 5.80
N ASN A 138 11.80 0.06 6.15
CA ASN A 138 10.84 0.39 7.20
C ASN A 138 10.24 1.79 6.99
N LEU A 139 9.33 1.90 6.05
CA LEU A 139 8.72 3.13 5.51
C LEU A 139 8.41 4.20 6.56
N ASP A 140 7.83 3.81 7.69
CA ASP A 140 7.32 4.73 8.71
C ASP A 140 8.42 5.52 9.43
N VAL A 141 9.64 4.96 9.47
CA VAL A 141 10.74 5.52 10.24
C VAL A 141 11.60 6.45 9.41
N VAL A 142 11.82 6.05 8.16
CA VAL A 142 12.88 6.62 7.36
C VAL A 142 12.52 8.00 6.86
N ARG A 143 11.24 8.23 6.60
CA ARG A 143 10.77 9.49 6.03
C ARG A 143 10.74 10.65 7.02
N ASN A 144 10.55 10.37 8.30
CA ASN A 144 10.54 11.40 9.33
C ASN A 144 11.17 10.89 10.64
N PRO A 145 12.51 10.86 10.72
CA PRO A 145 13.24 10.34 11.87
C PRO A 145 13.01 11.13 13.16
N THR A 146 12.38 12.32 13.08
CA THR A 146 12.05 13.15 14.25
C THR A 146 10.70 12.83 14.87
N LEU A 147 9.92 11.91 14.27
CA LEU A 147 8.66 11.47 14.87
C LEU A 147 8.87 10.79 16.23
N SER A 148 7.86 10.93 17.08
CA SER A 148 7.83 10.24 18.36
C SER A 148 7.97 8.73 18.15
N LYS A 149 8.79 8.10 18.99
CA LYS A 149 8.94 6.64 19.08
C LYS A 149 7.91 5.98 20.00
N ALA A 150 6.97 6.76 20.55
CA ALA A 150 5.88 6.19 21.35
C ALA A 150 4.97 5.31 20.48
N PRO A 151 4.46 4.19 21.00
CA PRO A 151 3.48 3.38 20.31
C PRO A 151 2.26 4.20 19.86
N TYR A 152 1.74 3.89 18.69
CA TYR A 152 0.59 4.57 18.11
C TYR A 152 -0.37 3.56 17.46
N ILE A 153 -1.64 3.94 17.32
CA ILE A 153 -2.61 3.16 16.57
C ILE A 153 -2.32 3.38 15.09
N ALA A 154 -1.86 2.33 14.41
CA ALA A 154 -1.62 2.31 12.98
C ALA A 154 -2.94 2.09 12.23
N ARG A 155 -3.70 1.05 12.59
CA ARG A 155 -5.03 0.76 12.06
C ARG A 155 -6.05 0.67 13.18
N LEU A 156 -7.24 1.16 12.92
CA LEU A 156 -8.45 0.91 13.72
C LEU A 156 -9.62 0.92 12.74
N MET A 157 -10.05 -0.26 12.33
CA MET A 157 -10.93 -0.41 11.18
C MET A 157 -12.11 -1.31 11.52
N TRP A 158 -13.31 -0.87 11.13
CA TRP A 158 -14.50 -1.72 11.01
C TRP A 158 -14.54 -2.30 9.62
N HIS A 159 -14.82 -3.61 9.52
CA HIS A 159 -15.03 -4.31 8.26
C HIS A 159 -16.37 -5.03 8.30
N GLN A 160 -17.22 -4.77 7.31
CA GLN A 160 -18.54 -5.36 7.14
C GLN A 160 -18.66 -6.02 5.79
N ILE A 161 -19.13 -7.28 5.77
CA ILE A 161 -19.43 -8.03 4.57
C ILE A 161 -20.95 -8.10 4.42
N ILE A 162 -21.45 -7.84 3.23
CA ILE A 162 -22.85 -8.02 2.83
C ILE A 162 -22.87 -9.11 1.75
N PRO A 163 -23.30 -10.34 2.07
CA PRO A 163 -23.37 -11.41 1.08
C PRO A 163 -24.44 -11.13 0.02
N LEU A 164 -24.08 -11.31 -1.24
CA LEU A 164 -24.98 -11.16 -2.39
C LEU A 164 -25.24 -12.48 -3.11
N GLY A 165 -24.84 -13.60 -2.49
CA GLY A 165 -25.03 -14.96 -2.95
C GLY A 165 -24.70 -15.98 -1.86
N SER A 166 -25.03 -17.25 -2.11
CA SER A 166 -24.79 -18.34 -1.17
C SER A 166 -23.45 -19.06 -1.39
N GLU A 167 -22.85 -18.92 -2.58
CA GLU A 167 -21.56 -19.53 -2.89
C GLU A 167 -20.46 -18.85 -2.11
N ARG A 168 -19.53 -19.66 -1.60
CA ARG A 168 -18.41 -19.18 -0.80
C ARG A 168 -17.09 -19.62 -1.40
N GLU A 169 -16.06 -18.82 -1.20
CA GLU A 169 -14.69 -19.09 -1.57
C GLU A 169 -13.80 -19.11 -0.33
N PRO A 170 -12.73 -19.92 -0.30
CA PRO A 170 -11.75 -19.89 0.76
C PRO A 170 -11.09 -18.50 0.86
N SER A 171 -10.79 -18.09 2.07
CA SER A 171 -10.05 -16.86 2.36
C SER A 171 -9.02 -17.14 3.42
N LEU A 172 -7.86 -16.51 3.32
CA LEU A 172 -6.81 -16.62 4.32
C LEU A 172 -7.12 -15.67 5.49
N ARG A 173 -7.17 -16.21 6.70
CA ARG A 173 -7.22 -15.40 7.92
C ARG A 173 -5.91 -14.65 8.11
N ALA A 174 -6.00 -13.34 8.22
CA ALA A 174 -4.85 -12.45 8.26
C ALA A 174 -5.18 -11.18 9.07
N PRO A 175 -4.19 -10.35 9.44
CA PRO A 175 -4.42 -9.09 10.15
C PRO A 175 -5.44 -8.14 9.50
N LEU A 176 -5.64 -8.21 8.17
CA LEU A 176 -6.60 -7.35 7.45
C LEU A 176 -7.99 -7.99 7.24
N SER A 177 -8.14 -9.29 7.55
CA SER A 177 -9.43 -9.98 7.56
C SER A 177 -9.34 -11.30 8.33
N LEU A 178 -10.26 -11.51 9.26
CA LEU A 178 -10.30 -12.72 10.10
C LEU A 178 -11.27 -13.80 9.58
N PHE A 179 -11.82 -13.62 8.39
CA PHE A 179 -12.71 -14.59 7.79
C PHE A 179 -11.91 -15.64 7.02
N SER A 180 -12.14 -16.93 7.33
CA SER A 180 -11.55 -18.07 6.60
C SER A 180 -12.32 -18.42 5.32
N SER A 181 -13.49 -17.80 5.11
CA SER A 181 -14.33 -18.02 3.94
C SER A 181 -15.20 -16.78 3.69
N LEU A 182 -15.27 -16.35 2.44
CA LEU A 182 -16.02 -15.18 2.00
C LEU A 182 -17.11 -15.57 0.99
N PRO A 183 -18.25 -14.87 0.92
CA PRO A 183 -19.18 -15.04 -0.20
C PRO A 183 -18.48 -14.65 -1.52
N ALA A 184 -18.62 -15.47 -2.57
CA ALA A 184 -18.02 -15.21 -3.88
C ALA A 184 -18.55 -13.91 -4.52
N ARG A 185 -19.83 -13.59 -4.23
CA ARG A 185 -20.44 -12.29 -4.58
C ARG A 185 -20.78 -11.55 -3.30
N ARG A 186 -20.21 -10.37 -3.13
CA ARG A 186 -20.36 -9.62 -1.89
C ARG A 186 -20.11 -8.12 -2.09
N LEU A 187 -20.65 -7.33 -1.19
CA LEU A 187 -20.22 -5.97 -0.95
C LEU A 187 -19.45 -5.95 0.38
N GLU A 188 -18.28 -5.36 0.37
CA GLU A 188 -17.47 -5.11 1.57
C GLU A 188 -17.43 -3.61 1.86
N ILE A 189 -17.58 -3.27 3.14
CA ILE A 189 -17.50 -1.89 3.62
C ILE A 189 -16.44 -1.86 4.69
N ARG A 190 -15.47 -0.97 4.54
CA ARG A 190 -14.44 -0.69 5.55
C ARG A 190 -14.44 0.79 5.89
N PHE A 191 -14.33 1.11 7.15
CA PHE A 191 -14.15 2.50 7.57
C PHE A 191 -13.32 2.58 8.85
N GLY A 192 -12.63 3.70 9.00
CA GLY A 192 -11.77 3.97 10.14
C GLY A 192 -10.37 4.38 9.72
N LYS A 193 -9.39 4.15 10.59
CA LYS A 193 -7.99 4.38 10.29
C LYS A 193 -7.40 3.17 9.58
N LEU A 194 -6.85 3.36 8.38
CA LEU A 194 -6.31 2.30 7.53
C LEU A 194 -5.24 2.85 6.58
N GLY A 195 -4.47 1.96 5.95
CA GLY A 195 -3.58 2.29 4.84
C GLY A 195 -4.29 2.04 3.51
N LEU A 196 -4.30 3.01 2.60
CA LEU A 196 -4.90 2.81 1.27
C LEU A 196 -4.11 1.78 0.45
N ALA A 197 -2.80 1.74 0.59
CA ALA A 197 -1.94 0.77 -0.08
C ALA A 197 -2.18 -0.68 0.37
N ASP A 198 -2.88 -0.91 1.48
CA ASP A 198 -3.30 -2.26 1.89
C ASP A 198 -4.38 -2.85 0.96
N PHE A 199 -5.08 -2.01 0.19
CA PHE A 199 -6.26 -2.38 -0.60
C PHE A 199 -6.18 -1.98 -2.07
N PHE A 200 -5.45 -0.90 -2.39
CA PHE A 200 -5.28 -0.38 -3.75
C PHE A 200 -3.87 -0.64 -4.25
N ASP A 201 -3.71 -0.83 -5.56
CA ASP A 201 -2.43 -1.12 -6.20
C ASP A 201 -1.76 -2.40 -5.65
N PHE A 202 -2.57 -3.31 -5.14
CA PHE A 202 -2.09 -4.54 -4.54
C PHE A 202 -1.45 -5.46 -5.59
N ASN A 203 -0.25 -5.95 -5.31
CA ASN A 203 0.37 -7.03 -6.08
C ASN A 203 1.03 -8.05 -5.13
N THR A 204 1.10 -9.29 -5.57
CA THR A 204 1.58 -10.40 -4.74
C THR A 204 3.06 -10.27 -4.33
N TYR A 205 3.86 -9.51 -5.07
CA TYR A 205 5.32 -9.53 -4.94
C TYR A 205 5.91 -8.22 -4.42
N GLY A 206 5.18 -7.13 -4.45
CA GLY A 206 5.74 -5.82 -4.19
C GLY A 206 4.79 -4.86 -3.46
N THR A 207 3.92 -5.36 -2.58
CA THR A 207 3.01 -4.51 -1.80
C THR A 207 3.45 -4.33 -0.35
N ASP A 208 4.29 -5.23 0.17
CA ASP A 208 4.75 -5.19 1.56
C ASP A 208 6.25 -4.96 1.63
N SER A 209 6.66 -3.75 1.95
CA SER A 209 8.06 -3.36 2.09
C SER A 209 8.78 -4.02 3.29
N ASN A 210 8.05 -4.62 4.22
CA ASN A 210 8.64 -5.32 5.36
C ASN A 210 8.99 -6.78 5.03
N PHE A 211 8.29 -7.40 4.09
CA PHE A 211 8.44 -8.82 3.75
C PHE A 211 8.87 -9.07 2.31
N GLN A 212 8.74 -8.07 1.43
CA GLN A 212 9.00 -8.21 0.00
C GLN A 212 10.14 -7.26 -0.43
N PHE A 213 9.85 -6.25 -1.25
CA PHE A 213 10.85 -5.28 -1.66
C PHE A 213 11.04 -4.19 -0.62
N LEU A 214 12.28 -3.99 -0.17
CA LEU A 214 12.62 -3.01 0.87
C LEU A 214 12.60 -1.56 0.38
N ASN A 215 12.57 -1.34 -0.91
CA ASN A 215 12.51 0.01 -1.49
C ASN A 215 11.08 0.31 -1.92
N TRP A 216 10.44 1.25 -1.27
CA TRP A 216 9.06 1.61 -1.52
C TRP A 216 8.80 2.11 -2.95
N THR A 217 9.81 2.56 -3.68
CA THR A 217 9.65 2.99 -5.09
C THR A 217 9.24 1.83 -5.99
N VAL A 218 9.47 0.61 -5.55
CA VAL A 218 9.17 -0.64 -6.28
C VAL A 218 8.22 -1.56 -5.53
N ASP A 219 7.78 -1.22 -4.31
CA ASP A 219 6.81 -2.03 -3.58
C ASP A 219 5.37 -1.76 -4.04
N ASN A 220 5.05 -0.53 -4.42
CA ASN A 220 3.81 -0.15 -5.10
C ASN A 220 4.12 0.66 -6.36
N SER A 221 3.09 1.02 -7.14
CA SER A 221 3.27 1.94 -8.26
C SER A 221 3.73 3.31 -7.76
N GLY A 222 4.91 3.75 -8.18
CA GLY A 222 5.44 5.08 -7.84
C GLY A 222 4.61 6.25 -8.38
N ALA A 223 3.62 5.97 -9.23
CA ALA A 223 2.66 6.96 -9.71
C ALA A 223 1.42 7.09 -8.82
N TYR A 224 1.21 6.18 -7.87
CA TYR A 224 0.08 6.23 -6.95
C TYR A 224 0.43 7.07 -5.72
N ASP A 225 0.09 8.35 -5.75
CA ASP A 225 0.22 9.27 -4.62
C ASP A 225 -1.02 9.18 -3.72
N TYR A 226 -1.06 8.13 -2.91
CA TYR A 226 -2.19 7.85 -2.02
C TYR A 226 -2.23 8.78 -0.80
N ALA A 227 -3.44 9.13 -0.37
CA ALA A 227 -3.65 9.96 0.81
C ALA A 227 -3.23 9.22 2.09
N ALA A 228 -2.25 9.79 2.79
CA ALA A 228 -1.76 9.24 4.05
C ALA A 228 -1.07 10.31 4.90
N ASP A 229 -1.06 10.11 6.21
CA ASP A 229 -0.13 10.81 7.08
C ASP A 229 1.32 10.33 6.80
N THR A 230 2.30 10.94 7.42
CA THR A 230 3.71 10.56 7.24
C THR A 230 4.03 9.11 7.63
N ARG A 231 3.13 8.40 8.29
CA ARG A 231 3.25 7.00 8.69
C ARG A 231 2.54 6.03 7.74
N GLY A 232 1.90 6.53 6.67
CA GLY A 232 1.23 5.70 5.69
C GLY A 232 -0.25 5.42 5.96
N PHE A 233 -0.85 6.06 6.97
CA PHE A 233 -2.24 5.81 7.37
C PHE A 233 -3.12 7.04 7.23
N THR A 234 -4.40 6.79 6.94
CA THR A 234 -5.42 7.83 6.89
C THR A 234 -6.74 7.34 7.48
N TYR A 235 -7.70 8.25 7.68
CA TYR A 235 -9.08 7.86 7.91
C TYR A 235 -9.81 7.81 6.58
N ALA A 236 -10.45 6.69 6.29
CA ALA A 236 -11.15 6.46 5.03
C ALA A 236 -12.45 5.68 5.24
N ALA A 237 -13.36 5.84 4.27
CA ALA A 237 -14.48 4.95 4.03
C ALA A 237 -14.26 4.28 2.68
N MET A 238 -14.34 2.96 2.64
CA MET A 238 -14.09 2.16 1.45
C MET A 238 -15.23 1.20 1.19
N PHE A 239 -15.58 1.06 -0.08
CA PHE A 239 -16.61 0.17 -0.60
C PHE A 239 -16.00 -0.71 -1.68
N GLU A 240 -16.18 -2.02 -1.56
CA GLU A 240 -15.72 -2.97 -2.56
C GLU A 240 -16.87 -3.87 -2.97
N TYR A 241 -17.09 -4.01 -4.27
CA TYR A 241 -17.95 -5.03 -4.83
C TYR A 241 -17.09 -6.13 -5.44
N HIS A 242 -17.35 -7.36 -5.04
CA HIS A 242 -16.72 -8.55 -5.60
C HIS A 242 -17.71 -9.40 -6.36
N ASP A 243 -17.30 -9.82 -7.54
CA ASP A 243 -17.91 -10.88 -8.34
C ASP A 243 -16.85 -11.96 -8.61
N ARG A 244 -17.24 -13.10 -9.15
CA ARG A 244 -16.33 -14.23 -9.43
C ARG A 244 -15.16 -13.88 -10.37
N HIS A 245 -15.35 -12.91 -11.25
CA HIS A 245 -14.40 -12.59 -12.33
C HIS A 245 -13.87 -11.19 -12.28
N TRP A 246 -14.42 -10.35 -11.45
CA TRP A 246 -14.00 -8.96 -11.33
C TRP A 246 -14.34 -8.39 -9.95
N ALA A 247 -13.64 -7.34 -9.61
CA ALA A 247 -13.94 -6.54 -8.44
C ALA A 247 -13.85 -5.05 -8.79
N ALA A 248 -14.61 -4.25 -8.09
CA ALA A 248 -14.51 -2.78 -8.16
C ALA A 248 -14.46 -2.24 -6.74
N ARG A 249 -13.56 -1.30 -6.49
CA ARG A 249 -13.41 -0.66 -5.18
C ARG A 249 -13.34 0.84 -5.31
N PHE A 250 -13.89 1.51 -4.32
CA PHE A 250 -13.88 2.96 -4.17
C PHE A 250 -13.54 3.31 -2.73
N ALA A 251 -12.71 4.32 -2.53
CA ALA A 251 -12.46 4.89 -1.21
C ALA A 251 -12.41 6.40 -1.26
N GLU A 252 -12.95 7.02 -0.21
CA GLU A 252 -12.76 8.42 0.11
C GLU A 252 -11.95 8.53 1.40
N ALA A 253 -10.89 9.33 1.38
CA ALA A 253 -9.90 9.41 2.43
C ALA A 253 -9.53 10.86 2.79
N LEU A 254 -9.13 11.08 4.04
CA LEU A 254 -8.61 12.37 4.50
C LEU A 254 -7.20 12.61 3.96
N MET A 255 -6.93 13.82 3.52
CA MET A 255 -5.60 14.26 3.12
C MET A 255 -4.81 14.84 4.31
N PRO A 256 -3.48 14.77 4.32
CA PRO A 256 -2.68 15.46 5.32
C PRO A 256 -2.75 16.99 5.13
N LYS A 257 -2.70 17.74 6.24
CA LYS A 257 -2.72 19.22 6.21
C LYS A 257 -1.52 19.84 5.49
N VAL A 258 -0.42 19.12 5.47
CA VAL A 258 0.81 19.46 4.74
C VAL A 258 1.37 18.18 4.15
N ALA A 259 1.97 18.25 2.98
CA ALA A 259 2.58 17.10 2.32
C ALA A 259 3.51 16.35 3.29
N ASN A 260 3.31 15.03 3.42
CA ASN A 260 4.03 14.16 4.36
C ASN A 260 3.93 14.56 5.85
N GLY A 261 2.90 15.29 6.22
CA GLY A 261 2.65 15.69 7.60
C GLY A 261 1.96 14.59 8.42
N ILE A 262 2.08 14.67 9.75
CA ILE A 262 1.42 13.72 10.66
C ILE A 262 -0.07 14.03 10.90
N HIS A 263 -0.49 15.27 10.66
CA HIS A 263 -1.86 15.71 10.94
C HIS A 263 -2.70 15.69 9.69
N LEU A 264 -3.80 14.95 9.75
CA LEU A 264 -4.82 14.91 8.70
C LEU A 264 -5.76 16.13 8.78
N ASP A 265 -6.29 16.54 7.64
CA ASP A 265 -7.34 17.54 7.56
C ASP A 265 -8.71 16.85 7.64
N ALA A 266 -9.49 17.21 8.64
CA ALA A 266 -10.81 16.63 8.85
C ALA A 266 -11.92 17.32 8.01
N ASP A 267 -11.59 18.38 7.27
CA ASP A 267 -12.53 19.07 6.40
C ASP A 267 -12.57 18.42 5.01
N LEU A 268 -13.38 17.37 4.89
CA LEU A 268 -13.59 16.64 3.64
C LEU A 268 -14.04 17.52 2.46
N ALA A 269 -14.70 18.64 2.72
CA ALA A 269 -15.08 19.56 1.65
C ALA A 269 -13.89 20.31 1.03
N ARG A 270 -12.76 20.33 1.74
CA ARG A 270 -11.55 21.07 1.33
C ARG A 270 -10.40 20.17 0.94
N ALA A 271 -10.24 19.05 1.64
CA ALA A 271 -9.08 18.18 1.48
C ALA A 271 -9.51 16.73 1.60
N HIS A 272 -9.57 16.02 0.47
CA HIS A 272 -9.94 14.62 0.40
C HIS A 272 -9.26 13.95 -0.80
N SER A 273 -9.20 12.64 -0.75
CA SER A 273 -8.71 11.81 -1.85
C SER A 273 -9.78 10.80 -2.24
N GLU A 274 -10.11 10.79 -3.52
CA GLU A 274 -10.97 9.79 -4.13
C GLU A 274 -10.10 8.76 -4.84
N ASN A 275 -10.31 7.48 -4.54
CA ASN A 275 -9.55 6.37 -5.11
C ASN A 275 -10.52 5.37 -5.72
N MET A 276 -10.25 4.91 -6.92
CA MET A 276 -11.09 3.95 -7.63
C MET A 276 -10.22 2.91 -8.31
N GLU A 277 -10.50 1.65 -8.09
CA GLU A 277 -9.80 0.55 -8.77
C GLU A 277 -10.80 -0.46 -9.31
N PHE A 278 -10.55 -0.90 -10.53
CA PHE A 278 -11.26 -1.98 -11.18
C PHE A 278 -10.30 -3.14 -11.46
N GLU A 279 -10.70 -4.35 -11.11
CA GLU A 279 -9.88 -5.55 -11.19
C GLU A 279 -10.60 -6.62 -12.00
N ILE A 280 -9.88 -7.24 -12.96
CA ILE A 280 -10.35 -8.37 -13.76
C ILE A 280 -9.47 -9.57 -13.41
N HIS A 281 -10.10 -10.65 -12.96
CA HIS A 281 -9.46 -11.90 -12.61
C HIS A 281 -9.29 -12.82 -13.83
N ARG A 282 -8.31 -13.73 -13.76
CA ARG A 282 -8.08 -14.79 -14.76
C ARG A 282 -7.86 -14.26 -16.17
N VAL A 283 -7.15 -13.16 -16.29
CA VAL A 283 -6.64 -12.71 -17.58
C VAL A 283 -5.53 -13.64 -18.00
N VAL A 284 -5.69 -14.32 -19.14
CA VAL A 284 -4.65 -15.23 -19.65
C VAL A 284 -3.76 -14.48 -20.61
N PHE A 285 -2.48 -14.38 -20.29
CA PHE A 285 -1.45 -13.80 -21.12
C PHE A 285 -0.26 -14.76 -21.23
N PHE A 286 0.13 -15.14 -22.44
CA PHE A 286 1.17 -16.15 -22.70
C PHE A 286 1.03 -17.44 -21.87
N LYS A 287 -0.17 -17.98 -21.74
CA LYS A 287 -0.52 -19.17 -20.93
C LYS A 287 -0.34 -19.00 -19.44
N GLN A 288 -0.08 -17.81 -18.95
CA GLN A 288 -0.07 -17.49 -17.54
C GLN A 288 -1.39 -16.83 -17.14
N GLU A 289 -1.96 -17.26 -16.02
CA GLU A 289 -3.08 -16.58 -15.42
C GLU A 289 -2.59 -15.35 -14.67
N GLY A 290 -3.30 -14.23 -14.81
CA GLY A 290 -2.97 -12.98 -14.17
C GLY A 290 -4.22 -12.21 -13.76
N ILE A 291 -3.98 -11.09 -13.12
CA ILE A 291 -5.00 -10.12 -12.73
C ILE A 291 -4.65 -8.79 -13.38
N LEU A 292 -5.63 -8.18 -14.05
CA LEU A 292 -5.51 -6.83 -14.59
C LEU A 292 -6.19 -5.84 -13.65
N ARG A 293 -5.46 -4.82 -13.22
CA ARG A 293 -5.97 -3.73 -12.40
C ARG A 293 -5.86 -2.40 -13.11
N LEU A 294 -6.90 -1.58 -12.97
CA LEU A 294 -6.94 -0.20 -13.43
C LEU A 294 -7.25 0.67 -12.23
N LEU A 295 -6.27 1.45 -11.81
CA LEU A 295 -6.36 2.38 -10.70
C LEU A 295 -6.45 3.82 -11.22
N ALA A 296 -7.39 4.59 -10.67
CA ALA A 296 -7.47 6.04 -10.83
C ALA A 296 -7.67 6.69 -9.47
N TYR A 297 -7.05 7.83 -9.25
CA TYR A 297 -7.23 8.60 -8.03
C TYR A 297 -7.21 10.10 -8.29
N VAL A 298 -7.85 10.85 -7.41
CA VAL A 298 -7.85 12.31 -7.43
C VAL A 298 -7.63 12.82 -6.01
N ASN A 299 -6.60 13.63 -5.84
CA ASN A 299 -6.31 14.29 -4.57
C ASN A 299 -6.73 15.75 -4.64
N HIS A 300 -7.66 16.15 -3.77
CA HIS A 300 -8.05 17.52 -3.56
C HIS A 300 -7.33 18.07 -2.34
N GLU A 301 -6.38 18.95 -2.57
CA GLU A 301 -5.65 19.63 -1.50
C GLU A 301 -5.65 21.13 -1.76
N ILE A 302 -6.16 21.89 -0.78
CA ILE A 302 -6.03 23.35 -0.80
C ILE A 302 -4.75 23.71 -0.04
N GLY A 303 -3.62 23.39 -0.64
CA GLY A 303 -2.31 23.61 -0.03
C GLY A 303 -1.93 25.09 -0.03
N ARG A 304 -1.62 25.63 1.14
CA ARG A 304 -0.78 26.85 1.25
C ARG A 304 0.66 26.59 0.79
N ALA A 305 1.04 25.35 0.57
CA ALA A 305 2.40 24.93 0.22
C ALA A 305 2.76 25.15 -1.25
N SER A 306 1.80 25.07 -2.18
CA SER A 306 2.10 25.20 -3.61
C SER A 306 2.60 26.59 -4.06
N CYS A 307 2.45 27.61 -3.23
CA CYS A 307 2.98 28.96 -3.51
C CYS A 307 4.34 29.26 -2.88
N ARG A 308 4.85 28.44 -1.96
CA ARG A 308 6.16 28.66 -1.29
C ARG A 308 7.33 27.86 -1.83
N GLU A 309 7.07 26.80 -2.60
CA GLU A 309 8.14 25.97 -3.17
C GLU A 309 8.62 26.40 -4.56
N ARG A 310 8.18 27.56 -5.05
CA ARG A 310 8.67 28.14 -6.31
C ARG A 310 9.48 29.41 -6.06
N VAL A 311 10.49 29.33 -5.20
CA VAL A 311 11.56 30.35 -5.17
C VAL A 311 12.90 29.62 -5.10
#